data_13d186c06601ac75eaf3497ab899ad48
#
_entry.id   13d186c06601ac75eaf3497ab899ad48
#
_cell.length_a   1.000
_cell.length_b   1.000
_cell.length_c   1.000
_cell.angle_alpha   90.00
_cell.angle_beta   90.00
_cell.angle_gamma   90.00
#
_symmetry.space_group_name_H-M   'P 1'
#
loop_
_entity.id
_entity.type
_entity.pdbx_description
1 polymer ?
#
loop_
_entity_poly.entity_id
_entity_poly.type
_entity_poly.pdbx_seq_one_letter_code
_entity_poly.pdbx_strand_id
1 'polypeptide(L)'
;PSAITLPQALAATGYCTFMSGKWHLSDPEKPDGPNAPHHRGFDQFYGTIHGASDFFAPADLQLNGKSMRHQWDGKEDYYYTDAITDQALGFLEQRDQEKPFFLYVAYTSAHWPLHAKPEDIDHYQGRYELGWDALRRQRHARMKELGVVDPRWELSPRHPQVPAWEDAEENLWQQRRMEVYAAQVTCMDRNIGRITDYLRDAGITDDTMVIYQHDNGGCHVEYGKMRKGSWSRDFTTDGKKTPIKPGNVLGLMPGSQATFQSYGYGWANASNTPFRLFKQYDHEGGTHSPLIISWPAGMAKKRKGKLAGEVCHVIDMLPTLLDIAGVNFSEQQSLPFEGRSFAPVLQGKRISEHAEIFWGHAHGKAVLQGDWKLVSADRAPWELYHLSEDGTELHDLASEMPKKLNELSKLHTAWAKRTNLNLEAK
;
A
#
# COMPACT_ATOMS: atom_id res chain seq x y z
N PRO A 1 -24.04 1.25 -2.73
CA PRO A 1 -23.07 0.30 -3.30
C PRO A 1 -23.55 -1.13 -3.10
N SER A 2 -23.51 -1.92 -4.18
CA SER A 2 -24.00 -3.30 -4.19
C SER A 2 -22.98 -4.32 -3.64
N ALA A 3 -21.70 -3.94 -3.58
CA ALA A 3 -20.67 -4.81 -3.05
C ALA A 3 -20.61 -4.76 -1.52
N ILE A 4 -20.54 -5.95 -0.89
CA ILE A 4 -20.30 -6.05 0.54
C ILE A 4 -18.83 -5.81 0.86
N THR A 5 -18.56 -5.21 2.02
CA THR A 5 -17.22 -5.05 2.54
C THR A 5 -16.89 -6.14 3.56
N LEU A 6 -15.60 -6.41 3.77
CA LEU A 6 -15.15 -7.37 4.77
C LEU A 6 -15.69 -7.06 6.19
N PRO A 7 -15.60 -5.80 6.70
CA PRO A 7 -16.17 -5.49 8.01
C PRO A 7 -17.67 -5.70 8.09
N GLN A 8 -18.46 -5.42 7.02
CA GLN A 8 -19.89 -5.74 7.02
C GLN A 8 -20.15 -7.24 7.17
N ALA A 9 -19.34 -8.05 6.47
CA ALA A 9 -19.47 -9.49 6.52
C ALA A 9 -19.13 -10.06 7.90
N LEU A 10 -18.06 -9.58 8.51
CA LEU A 10 -17.60 -10.04 9.82
C LEU A 10 -18.50 -9.51 10.95
N ALA A 11 -18.96 -8.26 10.91
CA ALA A 11 -19.91 -7.70 11.89
C ALA A 11 -21.20 -8.52 11.97
N ALA A 12 -21.71 -8.99 10.81
CA ALA A 12 -22.90 -9.85 10.76
C ALA A 12 -22.74 -11.20 11.51
N THR A 13 -21.50 -11.60 11.80
CA THR A 13 -21.16 -12.85 12.51
C THR A 13 -20.65 -12.61 13.94
N GLY A 14 -20.78 -11.38 14.44
CA GLY A 14 -20.49 -11.05 15.82
C GLY A 14 -19.09 -10.51 16.09
N TYR A 15 -18.30 -10.24 15.05
CA TYR A 15 -17.02 -9.57 15.23
C TYR A 15 -17.21 -8.11 15.64
N CYS A 16 -16.36 -7.62 16.54
CA CYS A 16 -16.11 -6.19 16.71
C CYS A 16 -15.23 -5.72 15.52
N THR A 17 -15.60 -4.61 14.89
CA THR A 17 -14.95 -4.16 13.66
C THR A 17 -14.42 -2.75 13.79
N PHE A 18 -13.11 -2.57 13.64
CA PHE A 18 -12.42 -1.32 13.89
C PHE A 18 -11.53 -0.92 12.72
N MET A 19 -11.46 0.39 12.49
CA MET A 19 -10.52 0.95 11.54
C MET A 19 -9.82 2.18 12.12
N SER A 20 -8.49 2.23 11.98
CA SER A 20 -7.69 3.41 12.28
C SER A 20 -6.76 3.74 11.12
N GLY A 21 -6.84 4.98 10.60
CA GLY A 21 -6.01 5.46 9.50
C GLY A 21 -6.77 5.95 8.27
N LYS A 22 -6.16 5.81 7.09
CA LYS A 22 -6.69 6.34 5.83
C LYS A 22 -7.77 5.45 5.22
N TRP A 23 -8.92 6.04 4.84
CA TRP A 23 -10.01 5.35 4.15
C TRP A 23 -9.94 5.43 2.62
N HIS A 24 -10.01 6.62 2.06
CA HIS A 24 -9.91 6.96 0.63
C HIS A 24 -10.99 6.33 -0.30
N LEU A 25 -12.13 5.91 0.22
CA LEU A 25 -13.24 5.34 -0.55
C LEU A 25 -14.55 6.14 -0.45
N SER A 26 -14.57 7.23 0.30
CA SER A 26 -15.70 8.16 0.35
C SER A 26 -15.62 9.19 -0.75
N ASP A 27 -16.78 9.73 -1.13
CA ASP A 27 -16.87 10.96 -1.90
C ASP A 27 -16.31 12.13 -1.06
N PRO A 28 -15.26 12.83 -1.51
CA PRO A 28 -14.68 13.95 -0.77
C PRO A 28 -15.66 15.08 -0.46
N GLU A 29 -16.70 15.26 -1.30
CA GLU A 29 -17.75 16.26 -1.09
C GLU A 29 -18.81 15.80 -0.07
N LYS A 30 -18.85 14.48 0.22
CA LYS A 30 -19.77 13.83 1.15
C LYS A 30 -19.03 12.87 2.08
N PRO A 31 -18.14 13.38 2.94
CA PRO A 31 -17.28 12.53 3.77
C PRO A 31 -18.06 11.59 4.69
N ASP A 32 -19.27 11.98 5.10
CA ASP A 32 -20.21 11.19 5.90
C ASP A 32 -21.31 10.52 5.05
N GLY A 33 -21.07 10.37 3.76
CA GLY A 33 -21.99 9.71 2.83
C GLY A 33 -22.03 8.17 3.00
N PRO A 34 -22.81 7.46 2.16
CA PRO A 34 -23.04 6.02 2.29
C PRO A 34 -21.79 5.16 2.13
N ASN A 35 -20.67 5.74 1.71
CA ASN A 35 -19.36 5.10 1.60
C ASN A 35 -18.43 5.45 2.77
N ALA A 36 -18.88 6.19 3.80
CA ALA A 36 -18.09 6.44 4.99
C ALA A 36 -17.82 5.11 5.75
N PRO A 37 -16.69 4.97 6.44
CA PRO A 37 -16.30 3.70 7.08
C PRO A 37 -17.36 3.13 8.02
N HIS A 38 -17.96 3.96 8.87
CA HIS A 38 -18.99 3.55 9.82
C HIS A 38 -20.34 3.17 9.15
N HIS A 39 -20.56 3.57 7.88
CA HIS A 39 -21.67 3.07 7.05
C HIS A 39 -21.29 1.83 6.25
N ARG A 40 -20.01 1.46 6.27
CA ARG A 40 -19.46 0.32 5.54
C ARG A 40 -18.98 -0.80 6.49
N GLY A 41 -19.54 -0.86 7.70
CA GLY A 41 -19.45 -2.00 8.60
C GLY A 41 -18.37 -1.91 9.67
N PHE A 42 -17.73 -0.76 9.86
CA PHE A 42 -16.87 -0.53 11.01
C PHE A 42 -17.68 0.03 12.20
N ASP A 43 -17.62 -0.64 13.34
CA ASP A 43 -18.22 -0.16 14.59
C ASP A 43 -17.55 1.14 15.07
N GLN A 44 -16.24 1.24 14.86
CA GLN A 44 -15.44 2.42 15.16
C GLN A 44 -14.46 2.73 14.03
N PHE A 45 -14.41 4.00 13.67
CA PHE A 45 -13.47 4.54 12.70
C PHE A 45 -12.78 5.79 13.23
N TYR A 46 -11.47 5.79 13.23
CA TYR A 46 -10.64 6.97 13.45
C TYR A 46 -9.69 7.17 12.26
N GLY A 47 -9.67 8.36 11.66
CA GLY A 47 -8.75 8.58 10.57
C GLY A 47 -9.18 9.67 9.59
N THR A 48 -8.57 9.61 8.40
CA THR A 48 -8.78 10.57 7.31
C THR A 48 -9.52 9.93 6.14
N ILE A 49 -10.35 10.72 5.47
CA ILE A 49 -11.15 10.27 4.31
C ILE A 49 -10.38 10.41 3.00
N HIS A 50 -9.49 11.40 2.91
CA HIS A 50 -8.75 11.69 1.70
C HIS A 50 -7.53 10.78 1.48
N GLY A 51 -7.03 10.75 0.23
CA GLY A 51 -5.94 9.88 -0.21
C GLY A 51 -4.56 10.25 0.29
N ALA A 52 -4.36 11.48 0.77
CA ALA A 52 -3.14 11.93 1.41
C ALA A 52 -3.45 12.89 2.54
N SER A 53 -2.57 12.98 3.51
CA SER A 53 -2.78 13.82 4.69
C SER A 53 -1.46 14.34 5.24
N ASP A 54 -1.50 15.54 5.80
CA ASP A 54 -0.41 16.08 6.61
C ASP A 54 -0.24 15.22 7.87
N PHE A 55 1.00 14.84 8.22
CA PHE A 55 1.26 13.97 9.36
C PHE A 55 1.23 14.71 10.70
N PHE A 56 1.43 16.03 10.71
CA PHE A 56 1.35 16.85 11.92
C PHE A 56 -0.02 17.50 12.11
N ALA A 57 -0.79 17.65 11.02
CA ALA A 57 -2.10 18.28 11.09
C ALA A 57 -3.06 17.78 10.01
N PRO A 58 -3.54 16.56 10.13
CA PRO A 58 -4.48 15.97 9.21
C PRO A 58 -5.82 16.73 9.22
N ALA A 59 -6.11 17.45 8.12
CA ALA A 59 -7.21 18.43 8.07
C ALA A 59 -8.60 17.80 8.23
N ASP A 60 -8.78 16.58 7.72
CA ASP A 60 -10.05 15.82 7.71
C ASP A 60 -10.09 14.69 8.74
N LEU A 61 -9.22 14.78 9.77
CA LEU A 61 -9.20 13.80 10.86
C LEU A 61 -10.54 13.75 11.59
N GLN A 62 -11.06 12.55 11.74
CA GLN A 62 -12.37 12.33 12.38
C GLN A 62 -12.42 11.02 13.18
N LEU A 63 -13.35 10.97 14.10
CA LEU A 63 -13.82 9.77 14.80
C LEU A 63 -15.33 9.61 14.51
N ASN A 64 -15.70 8.58 13.75
CA ASN A 64 -17.10 8.28 13.39
C ASN A 64 -17.86 9.51 12.85
N GLY A 65 -17.30 10.23 11.89
CA GLY A 65 -17.89 11.44 11.31
C GLY A 65 -17.68 12.73 12.11
N LYS A 66 -17.17 12.66 13.34
CA LYS A 66 -16.91 13.85 14.18
C LYS A 66 -15.47 14.31 14.03
N SER A 67 -15.28 15.61 13.72
CA SER A 67 -13.93 16.18 13.59
C SER A 67 -13.10 16.02 14.86
N MET A 68 -11.86 15.58 14.70
CA MET A 68 -10.87 15.42 15.75
C MET A 68 -9.74 16.47 15.67
N ARG A 69 -9.99 17.59 15.03
CA ARG A 69 -9.03 18.69 14.85
C ARG A 69 -8.36 19.12 16.17
N HIS A 70 -9.08 19.10 17.27
CA HIS A 70 -8.57 19.47 18.61
C HIS A 70 -7.40 18.58 19.08
N GLN A 71 -7.19 17.41 18.48
CA GLN A 71 -6.07 16.54 18.83
C GLN A 71 -4.73 17.08 18.34
N TRP A 72 -4.70 17.82 17.23
CA TRP A 72 -3.48 18.35 16.65
C TRP A 72 -3.41 19.89 16.66
N ASP A 73 -4.53 20.59 16.70
CA ASP A 73 -4.58 22.05 16.66
C ASP A 73 -3.94 22.64 17.94
N GLY A 74 -2.82 23.35 17.78
CA GLY A 74 -2.04 23.87 18.88
C GLY A 74 -1.17 22.83 19.62
N LYS A 75 -0.99 21.63 19.05
CA LYS A 75 -0.14 20.56 19.64
C LYS A 75 1.14 20.39 18.85
N GLU A 76 2.29 20.52 19.51
CA GLU A 76 3.61 20.36 18.89
C GLU A 76 4.04 18.88 18.79
N ASP A 77 3.53 18.02 19.68
CA ASP A 77 3.87 16.61 19.82
C ASP A 77 2.96 15.66 19.02
N TYR A 78 1.92 16.17 18.35
CA TYR A 78 1.04 15.34 17.56
C TYR A 78 1.73 14.82 16.30
N TYR A 79 1.63 13.52 16.08
CA TYR A 79 2.09 12.88 14.85
C TYR A 79 1.12 11.78 14.43
N TYR A 80 0.59 11.86 13.22
CA TYR A 80 -0.57 11.05 12.78
C TYR A 80 -0.28 9.55 12.80
N THR A 81 0.92 9.10 12.47
CA THR A 81 1.28 7.68 12.54
C THR A 81 1.16 7.12 13.96
N ASP A 82 1.57 7.88 14.97
CA ASP A 82 1.39 7.49 16.37
C ASP A 82 -0.09 7.51 16.78
N ALA A 83 -0.80 8.57 16.40
CA ALA A 83 -2.23 8.72 16.73
C ALA A 83 -3.10 7.61 16.12
N ILE A 84 -2.76 7.12 14.92
CA ILE A 84 -3.40 5.93 14.32
C ILE A 84 -3.25 4.73 15.25
N THR A 85 -2.06 4.50 15.79
CA THR A 85 -1.79 3.36 16.68
C THR A 85 -2.43 3.54 18.05
N ASP A 86 -2.33 4.75 18.64
CA ASP A 86 -2.94 5.05 19.95
C ASP A 86 -4.44 4.77 19.91
N GLN A 87 -5.10 5.18 18.83
CA GLN A 87 -6.54 4.94 18.69
C GLN A 87 -6.86 3.47 18.40
N ALA A 88 -6.04 2.78 17.59
CA ALA A 88 -6.20 1.35 17.34
C ALA A 88 -6.10 0.52 18.64
N LEU A 89 -5.12 0.84 19.48
CA LEU A 89 -4.96 0.23 20.81
C LEU A 89 -6.15 0.56 21.72
N GLY A 90 -6.60 1.81 21.74
CA GLY A 90 -7.80 2.21 22.50
C GLY A 90 -9.06 1.45 22.08
N PHE A 91 -9.23 1.15 20.79
CA PHE A 91 -10.33 0.31 20.32
C PHE A 91 -10.21 -1.13 20.84
N LEU A 92 -8.99 -1.70 20.81
CA LEU A 92 -8.74 -3.05 21.31
C LEU A 92 -8.97 -3.14 22.83
N GLU A 93 -8.58 -2.13 23.60
CA GLU A 93 -8.78 -2.08 25.05
C GLU A 93 -10.26 -1.99 25.45
N GLN A 94 -11.03 -1.23 24.68
CA GLN A 94 -12.45 -0.94 24.98
C GLN A 94 -13.42 -1.97 24.37
N ARG A 95 -12.93 -2.90 23.53
CA ARG A 95 -13.79 -3.90 22.90
C ARG A 95 -14.46 -4.83 23.89
N ASP A 96 -15.54 -5.46 23.50
CA ASP A 96 -16.07 -6.64 24.16
C ASP A 96 -15.05 -7.79 24.03
N GLN A 97 -14.44 -8.18 25.15
CA GLN A 97 -13.36 -9.18 25.18
C GLN A 97 -13.83 -10.60 24.84
N GLU A 98 -15.14 -10.86 24.94
CA GLU A 98 -15.75 -12.16 24.62
C GLU A 98 -15.99 -12.34 23.09
N LYS A 99 -15.86 -11.24 22.33
CA LYS A 99 -16.05 -11.26 20.88
C LYS A 99 -14.75 -11.27 20.13
N PRO A 100 -14.69 -11.96 18.98
CA PRO A 100 -13.60 -11.80 18.04
C PRO A 100 -13.58 -10.37 17.48
N PHE A 101 -12.41 -9.94 16.98
CA PHE A 101 -12.28 -8.61 16.39
C PHE A 101 -11.64 -8.64 15.01
N PHE A 102 -11.98 -7.64 14.23
CA PHE A 102 -11.30 -7.26 13.01
C PHE A 102 -10.81 -5.81 13.15
N LEU A 103 -9.50 -5.62 13.10
CA LEU A 103 -8.86 -4.31 13.15
C LEU A 103 -8.12 -4.05 11.84
N TYR A 104 -8.52 -3.00 11.11
CA TYR A 104 -7.82 -2.51 9.93
C TYR A 104 -7.03 -1.25 10.28
N VAL A 105 -5.70 -1.37 10.31
CA VAL A 105 -4.78 -0.26 10.57
C VAL A 105 -4.21 0.21 9.24
N ALA A 106 -4.73 1.32 8.73
CA ALA A 106 -4.39 1.85 7.41
C ALA A 106 -3.43 3.04 7.54
N TYR A 107 -2.16 2.75 7.82
CA TYR A 107 -1.14 3.79 7.93
C TYR A 107 -1.01 4.62 6.66
N THR A 108 -0.82 5.94 6.82
CA THR A 108 -0.47 6.84 5.72
C THR A 108 1.02 6.80 5.39
N SER A 109 1.85 6.34 6.30
CA SER A 109 3.29 6.11 6.08
C SER A 109 3.52 4.96 5.09
N ALA A 110 4.45 5.08 4.13
CA ALA A 110 5.29 6.27 3.92
C ALA A 110 4.88 7.04 2.64
N HIS A 111 3.58 7.29 2.49
CA HIS A 111 3.06 8.13 1.40
C HIS A 111 3.53 9.59 1.61
N TRP A 112 3.64 10.37 0.52
CA TRP A 112 3.85 11.81 0.67
C TRP A 112 2.67 12.48 1.40
N PRO A 113 2.90 13.62 2.10
CA PRO A 113 4.13 14.42 2.18
C PRO A 113 5.23 13.74 2.99
N LEU A 114 6.48 14.07 2.64
CA LEU A 114 7.67 13.66 3.39
C LEU A 114 7.73 14.45 4.70
N HIS A 115 7.04 13.97 5.70
CA HIS A 115 6.97 14.51 7.05
C HIS A 115 7.44 13.44 8.04
N ALA A 116 8.42 13.74 8.86
CA ALA A 116 8.86 12.83 9.91
C ALA A 116 9.41 13.62 11.12
N LYS A 117 9.47 12.95 12.26
CA LYS A 117 10.04 13.52 13.48
C LYS A 117 11.54 13.71 13.29
N PRO A 118 12.11 14.82 13.80
CA PRO A 118 13.54 15.10 13.66
C PRO A 118 14.45 13.96 14.11
N GLU A 119 14.15 13.35 15.26
CA GLU A 119 14.93 12.26 15.84
C GLU A 119 14.92 11.00 14.96
N ASP A 120 13.83 10.71 14.27
CA ASP A 120 13.75 9.59 13.34
C ASP A 120 14.54 9.90 12.05
N ILE A 121 14.56 11.16 11.60
CA ILE A 121 15.35 11.60 10.42
C ILE A 121 16.85 11.52 10.74
N ASP A 122 17.27 11.99 11.90
CA ASP A 122 18.69 12.03 12.31
C ASP A 122 19.31 10.64 12.32
N HIS A 123 18.51 9.60 12.61
CA HIS A 123 18.96 8.20 12.53
C HIS A 123 19.43 7.80 11.12
N TYR A 124 18.92 8.46 10.08
CA TYR A 124 19.23 8.16 8.67
C TYR A 124 20.21 9.14 8.02
N GLN A 125 20.67 10.15 8.75
CA GLN A 125 21.59 11.14 8.20
C GLN A 125 22.82 10.50 7.54
N GLY A 126 23.06 10.84 6.28
CA GLY A 126 24.19 10.36 5.48
C GLY A 126 24.09 8.93 4.94
N ARG A 127 23.04 8.18 5.27
CA ARG A 127 22.92 6.77 4.83
C ARG A 127 22.66 6.59 3.32
N TYR A 128 22.31 7.66 2.63
CA TYR A 128 21.96 7.64 1.21
C TYR A 128 22.93 8.42 0.32
N GLU A 129 24.13 8.71 0.80
CA GLU A 129 25.19 9.43 0.08
C GLU A 129 25.57 8.78 -1.26
N LEU A 130 25.57 7.45 -1.31
CA LEU A 130 25.88 6.69 -2.52
C LEU A 130 24.73 6.70 -3.56
N GLY A 131 23.58 7.25 -3.21
CA GLY A 131 22.44 7.47 -4.07
C GLY A 131 21.70 6.23 -4.51
N TRP A 132 20.72 6.47 -5.39
CA TRP A 132 19.78 5.43 -5.82
C TRP A 132 20.41 4.32 -6.65
N ASP A 133 21.43 4.59 -7.49
CA ASP A 133 22.05 3.56 -8.33
C ASP A 133 22.81 2.52 -7.48
N ALA A 134 23.57 2.99 -6.49
CA ALA A 134 24.26 2.10 -5.56
C ALA A 134 23.28 1.33 -4.69
N LEU A 135 22.28 2.00 -4.16
CA LEU A 135 21.24 1.36 -3.34
C LEU A 135 20.49 0.27 -4.11
N ARG A 136 20.14 0.50 -5.38
CA ARG A 136 19.49 -0.50 -6.23
C ARG A 136 20.36 -1.75 -6.41
N ARG A 137 21.63 -1.58 -6.71
CA ARG A 137 22.56 -2.73 -6.86
C ARG A 137 22.71 -3.51 -5.54
N GLN A 138 22.92 -2.81 -4.43
CA GLN A 138 23.06 -3.44 -3.11
C GLN A 138 21.79 -4.18 -2.71
N ARG A 139 20.63 -3.55 -2.87
CA ARG A 139 19.33 -4.15 -2.58
C ARG A 139 19.07 -5.39 -3.41
N HIS A 140 19.29 -5.36 -4.71
CA HIS A 140 19.11 -6.50 -5.60
C HIS A 140 20.03 -7.68 -5.23
N ALA A 141 21.31 -7.40 -4.98
CA ALA A 141 22.26 -8.42 -4.51
C ALA A 141 21.76 -9.08 -3.21
N ARG A 142 21.32 -8.23 -2.25
CA ARG A 142 20.81 -8.73 -0.97
C ARG A 142 19.51 -9.53 -1.09
N MET A 143 18.61 -9.15 -1.99
CA MET A 143 17.38 -9.91 -2.25
C MET A 143 17.69 -11.30 -2.83
N LYS A 144 18.69 -11.42 -3.71
CA LYS A 144 19.17 -12.73 -4.21
C LYS A 144 19.77 -13.59 -3.10
N GLU A 145 20.61 -13.02 -2.25
CA GLU A 145 21.18 -13.75 -1.10
C GLU A 145 20.10 -14.28 -0.15
N LEU A 146 19.07 -13.50 0.09
CA LEU A 146 17.94 -13.87 0.96
C LEU A 146 16.94 -14.82 0.29
N GLY A 147 17.09 -15.08 -1.02
CA GLY A 147 16.16 -15.89 -1.79
C GLY A 147 14.78 -15.24 -1.97
N VAL A 148 14.68 -13.91 -1.81
CA VAL A 148 13.41 -13.17 -1.96
C VAL A 148 13.04 -13.01 -3.44
N VAL A 149 14.05 -12.98 -4.32
CA VAL A 149 13.87 -12.97 -5.77
C VAL A 149 14.67 -14.11 -6.42
N ASP A 150 14.20 -14.57 -7.57
CA ASP A 150 14.94 -15.57 -8.34
C ASP A 150 16.33 -15.03 -8.73
N PRO A 151 17.41 -15.78 -8.52
CA PRO A 151 18.76 -15.33 -8.86
C PRO A 151 18.96 -15.05 -10.36
N ARG A 152 18.11 -15.60 -11.24
CA ARG A 152 18.11 -15.34 -12.69
C ARG A 152 17.55 -13.95 -13.05
N TRP A 153 16.67 -13.39 -12.22
CA TRP A 153 16.05 -12.10 -12.51
C TRP A 153 17.09 -10.99 -12.51
N GLU A 154 17.15 -10.27 -13.60
CA GLU A 154 18.07 -9.16 -13.78
C GLU A 154 17.55 -7.90 -13.07
N LEU A 155 18.47 -7.01 -12.72
CA LEU A 155 18.11 -5.69 -12.25
C LEU A 155 17.58 -4.85 -13.41
N SER A 156 16.35 -4.35 -13.30
CA SER A 156 15.81 -3.46 -14.32
C SER A 156 16.71 -2.23 -14.54
N PRO A 157 16.80 -1.69 -15.75
CA PRO A 157 17.55 -0.47 -15.99
C PRO A 157 16.96 0.69 -15.17
N ARG A 158 17.77 1.72 -14.94
CA ARG A 158 17.29 2.97 -14.36
C ARG A 158 16.22 3.56 -15.27
N HIS A 159 15.12 4.06 -14.64
CA HIS A 159 14.03 4.66 -15.40
C HIS A 159 14.54 5.87 -16.23
N PRO A 160 14.07 6.08 -17.46
CA PRO A 160 14.59 7.14 -18.35
C PRO A 160 14.49 8.57 -17.76
N GLN A 161 13.55 8.84 -16.88
CA GLN A 161 13.40 10.13 -16.20
C GLN A 161 14.30 10.28 -14.96
N VAL A 162 15.07 9.27 -14.60
CA VAL A 162 15.99 9.31 -13.45
C VAL A 162 17.40 9.54 -13.97
N PRO A 163 18.06 10.66 -13.62
CA PRO A 163 19.46 10.87 -13.99
C PRO A 163 20.38 9.89 -13.28
N ALA A 164 21.60 9.73 -13.74
CA ALA A 164 22.64 9.09 -12.95
C ALA A 164 22.82 9.85 -11.63
N TRP A 165 23.20 9.15 -10.57
CA TRP A 165 23.36 9.82 -9.26
C TRP A 165 24.39 10.96 -9.33
N GLU A 166 25.43 10.78 -10.10
CA GLU A 166 26.50 11.76 -10.32
C GLU A 166 25.98 13.02 -11.05
N ASP A 167 24.93 12.88 -11.85
CA ASP A 167 24.32 13.96 -12.63
C ASP A 167 23.07 14.55 -11.94
N ALA A 168 22.70 14.03 -10.76
CA ALA A 168 21.53 14.49 -10.05
C ALA A 168 21.75 15.87 -9.44
N GLU A 169 20.76 16.75 -9.60
CA GLU A 169 20.79 18.07 -8.98
C GLU A 169 20.53 17.96 -7.47
N GLU A 170 21.24 18.80 -6.69
CA GLU A 170 21.00 18.97 -5.24
C GLU A 170 21.09 17.65 -4.45
N ASN A 171 22.20 16.91 -4.55
CA ASN A 171 22.36 15.59 -3.93
C ASN A 171 22.02 15.57 -2.44
N LEU A 172 22.34 16.60 -1.67
CA LEU A 172 21.95 16.68 -0.25
C LEU A 172 20.45 16.74 -0.05
N TRP A 173 19.74 17.45 -0.92
CA TRP A 173 18.28 17.47 -0.89
C TRP A 173 17.69 16.12 -1.30
N GLN A 174 18.26 15.46 -2.32
CA GLN A 174 17.85 14.11 -2.71
C GLN A 174 18.05 13.11 -1.57
N GLN A 175 19.21 13.14 -0.89
CA GLN A 175 19.48 12.30 0.29
C GLN A 175 18.42 12.53 1.37
N ARG A 176 18.15 13.78 1.71
CA ARG A 176 17.16 14.14 2.74
C ARG A 176 15.77 13.60 2.41
N ARG A 177 15.37 13.59 1.15
CA ARG A 177 14.08 13.00 0.73
C ARG A 177 13.98 11.52 1.14
N MET A 178 15.04 10.74 0.92
CA MET A 178 15.05 9.32 1.28
C MET A 178 15.25 9.10 2.78
N GLU A 179 16.01 9.95 3.46
CA GLU A 179 16.15 9.93 4.92
C GLU A 179 14.79 10.11 5.61
N VAL A 180 14.00 11.08 5.15
CA VAL A 180 12.65 11.33 5.68
C VAL A 180 11.72 10.17 5.38
N TYR A 181 11.77 9.62 4.17
CA TYR A 181 10.98 8.44 3.80
C TYR A 181 11.31 7.25 4.72
N ALA A 182 12.58 6.98 4.95
CA ALA A 182 13.02 5.90 5.83
C ALA A 182 12.60 6.14 7.29
N ALA A 183 12.65 7.39 7.75
CA ALA A 183 12.15 7.79 9.06
C ALA A 183 10.65 7.54 9.24
N GLN A 184 9.83 7.83 8.21
CA GLN A 184 8.40 7.50 8.21
C GLN A 184 8.18 5.98 8.34
N VAL A 185 8.97 5.16 7.61
CA VAL A 185 8.88 3.70 7.68
C VAL A 185 9.27 3.20 9.08
N THR A 186 10.35 3.71 9.66
CA THR A 186 10.79 3.35 11.03
C THR A 186 9.74 3.70 12.08
N CYS A 187 9.12 4.87 11.97
CA CYS A 187 8.04 5.24 12.87
C CYS A 187 6.84 4.28 12.73
N MET A 188 6.47 3.91 11.52
CA MET A 188 5.41 2.93 11.27
C MET A 188 5.76 1.55 11.85
N ASP A 189 6.97 1.05 11.61
CA ASP A 189 7.44 -0.24 12.12
C ASP A 189 7.41 -0.30 13.66
N ARG A 190 7.89 0.75 14.33
CA ARG A 190 7.80 0.90 15.79
C ARG A 190 6.35 0.87 16.27
N ASN A 191 5.44 1.47 15.55
CA ASN A 191 4.01 1.48 15.87
C ASN A 191 3.34 0.12 15.63
N ILE A 192 3.72 -0.62 14.60
CA ILE A 192 3.32 -2.02 14.42
C ILE A 192 3.82 -2.87 15.60
N GLY A 193 5.05 -2.61 16.06
CA GLY A 193 5.62 -3.23 17.26
C GLY A 193 4.71 -3.05 18.48
N ARG A 194 4.22 -1.83 18.72
CA ARG A 194 3.29 -1.53 19.83
C ARG A 194 1.99 -2.36 19.77
N ILE A 195 1.44 -2.56 18.57
CA ILE A 195 0.24 -3.39 18.40
C ILE A 195 0.57 -4.88 18.70
N THR A 196 1.68 -5.38 18.18
CA THR A 196 2.06 -6.78 18.44
C THR A 196 2.43 -7.01 19.90
N ASP A 197 3.01 -6.04 20.59
CA ASP A 197 3.28 -6.07 22.01
C ASP A 197 1.97 -6.14 22.82
N TYR A 198 0.96 -5.32 22.46
CA TYR A 198 -0.36 -5.40 23.08
C TYR A 198 -0.98 -6.81 22.94
N LEU A 199 -0.93 -7.40 21.74
CA LEU A 199 -1.46 -8.75 21.51
C LEU A 199 -0.76 -9.80 22.38
N ARG A 200 0.55 -9.67 22.55
CA ARG A 200 1.35 -10.54 23.42
C ARG A 200 0.97 -10.36 24.89
N ASP A 201 0.90 -9.11 25.35
CA ASP A 201 0.66 -8.79 26.76
C ASP A 201 -0.79 -9.11 27.16
N ALA A 202 -1.73 -9.04 26.21
CA ALA A 202 -3.10 -9.51 26.38
C ALA A 202 -3.26 -11.05 26.28
N GLY A 203 -2.20 -11.79 25.91
CA GLY A 203 -2.24 -13.25 25.79
C GLY A 203 -3.02 -13.77 24.58
N ILE A 204 -3.26 -12.96 23.55
CA ILE A 204 -4.09 -13.30 22.39
C ILE A 204 -3.30 -13.45 21.08
N THR A 205 -1.97 -13.39 21.13
CA THR A 205 -1.10 -13.50 19.95
C THR A 205 -1.34 -14.76 19.14
N ASP A 206 -1.50 -15.90 19.82
CA ASP A 206 -1.63 -17.20 19.16
C ASP A 206 -2.91 -17.29 18.31
N ASP A 207 -4.00 -16.70 18.79
CA ASP A 207 -5.31 -16.72 18.14
C ASP A 207 -5.56 -15.50 17.22
N THR A 208 -4.57 -14.62 17.11
CA THR A 208 -4.67 -13.44 16.24
C THR A 208 -3.85 -13.60 14.98
N MET A 209 -4.49 -13.48 13.82
CA MET A 209 -3.80 -13.39 12.54
C MET A 209 -3.44 -11.94 12.25
N VAL A 210 -2.14 -11.67 12.18
CA VAL A 210 -1.60 -10.36 11.78
C VAL A 210 -1.20 -10.40 10.32
N ILE A 211 -1.74 -9.49 9.52
CA ILE A 211 -1.44 -9.36 8.09
C ILE A 211 -0.81 -7.99 7.85
N TYR A 212 0.36 -7.99 7.21
CA TYR A 212 1.00 -6.78 6.71
C TYR A 212 1.07 -6.84 5.19
N GLN A 213 0.60 -5.78 4.53
CA GLN A 213 0.65 -5.66 3.08
C GLN A 213 0.85 -4.21 2.65
N HIS A 214 1.45 -4.02 1.47
CA HIS A 214 1.42 -2.75 0.76
C HIS A 214 0.28 -2.74 -0.25
N ASP A 215 -0.29 -1.57 -0.51
CA ASP A 215 -1.39 -1.39 -1.46
C ASP A 215 -0.88 -1.31 -2.92
N ASN A 216 0.35 -0.84 -3.12
CA ASN A 216 0.98 -0.70 -4.44
C ASN A 216 2.50 -0.52 -4.32
N GLY A 217 3.19 -0.53 -5.45
CA GLY A 217 4.59 -0.14 -5.52
C GLY A 217 4.86 1.32 -5.16
N GLY A 218 6.13 1.69 -5.03
CA GLY A 218 6.57 3.03 -4.64
C GLY A 218 5.99 4.14 -5.52
N CYS A 219 5.68 5.26 -4.91
CA CYS A 219 5.01 6.38 -5.58
C CYS A 219 6.02 7.36 -6.18
N HIS A 220 6.14 7.35 -7.50
CA HIS A 220 7.02 8.24 -8.25
C HIS A 220 6.49 9.67 -8.41
N VAL A 221 5.21 9.90 -8.09
CA VAL A 221 4.52 11.16 -8.38
C VAL A 221 5.26 12.34 -7.77
N GLU A 222 5.63 13.29 -8.62
CA GLU A 222 6.18 14.56 -8.22
C GLU A 222 5.07 15.61 -8.09
N TYR A 223 5.01 16.21 -6.92
CA TYR A 223 3.98 17.20 -6.63
C TYR A 223 4.40 18.56 -7.14
N GLY A 224 3.84 19.00 -8.26
CA GLY A 224 4.17 20.29 -8.88
C GLY A 224 3.28 21.46 -8.50
N LYS A 225 1.99 21.22 -8.22
CA LYS A 225 1.03 22.27 -7.82
C LYS A 225 -0.04 21.66 -6.92
N MET A 226 -0.23 22.21 -5.74
CA MET A 226 -1.36 21.83 -4.89
C MET A 226 -2.67 22.36 -5.46
N ARG A 227 -3.70 21.53 -5.42
CA ARG A 227 -5.08 21.99 -5.61
C ARG A 227 -5.49 22.79 -4.37
N LYS A 228 -6.04 23.99 -4.60
CA LYS A 228 -6.53 24.86 -3.55
C LYS A 228 -7.57 24.12 -2.70
N GLY A 229 -7.38 24.04 -1.39
CA GLY A 229 -8.47 23.79 -0.46
C GLY A 229 -8.36 22.65 0.55
N SER A 230 -7.59 21.56 0.34
CA SER A 230 -7.73 20.41 1.25
C SER A 230 -6.48 19.94 1.98
N TRP A 231 -5.30 20.40 1.59
CA TRP A 231 -4.06 19.77 2.00
C TRP A 231 -3.04 20.70 2.64
N SER A 232 -3.16 22.02 2.43
CA SER A 232 -2.18 22.98 2.91
C SER A 232 -2.76 23.93 3.92
N ARG A 233 -1.96 24.20 4.94
CA ARG A 233 -2.19 25.25 5.91
C ARG A 233 -1.26 26.42 5.60
N ASP A 234 -1.71 27.62 5.94
CA ASP A 234 -0.87 28.83 5.87
C ASP A 234 -0.03 29.00 7.16
N PHE A 235 -0.12 28.07 8.11
CA PHE A 235 0.56 28.12 9.42
C PHE A 235 0.85 26.74 9.95
N THR A 236 1.87 26.62 10.79
CA THR A 236 2.26 25.42 11.51
C THR A 236 1.38 25.22 12.76
N THR A 237 1.45 24.04 13.40
CA THR A 237 0.64 23.71 14.57
C THR A 237 0.89 24.65 15.76
N ASP A 238 2.08 25.25 15.86
CA ASP A 238 2.43 26.27 16.86
C ASP A 238 1.92 27.70 16.52
N GLY A 239 1.09 27.83 15.48
CA GLY A 239 0.48 29.08 15.05
C GLY A 239 1.41 30.02 14.26
N LYS A 240 2.66 29.63 13.97
CA LYS A 240 3.54 30.43 13.14
C LYS A 240 3.05 30.43 11.69
N LYS A 241 2.88 31.61 11.11
CA LYS A 241 2.58 31.76 9.69
C LYS A 241 3.76 31.27 8.88
N THR A 242 3.65 30.08 8.36
CA THR A 242 4.65 29.49 7.47
C THR A 242 3.91 29.12 6.19
N PRO A 243 4.14 29.84 5.10
CA PRO A 243 3.56 29.45 3.82
C PRO A 243 4.15 28.07 3.47
N ILE A 244 3.32 27.04 3.52
CA ILE A 244 3.71 25.70 3.06
C ILE A 244 3.94 25.83 1.55
N LYS A 245 5.17 25.56 1.13
CA LYS A 245 5.49 25.49 -0.30
C LYS A 245 5.15 24.07 -0.77
N PRO A 246 4.06 23.90 -1.52
CA PRO A 246 3.68 22.59 -2.03
C PRO A 246 4.59 22.19 -3.19
N GLY A 247 4.87 20.89 -3.24
CA GLY A 247 5.63 20.31 -4.32
C GLY A 247 7.12 20.15 -4.03
N ASN A 248 7.78 19.47 -4.94
CA ASN A 248 9.21 19.19 -4.86
C ASN A 248 10.02 20.44 -5.24
N VAL A 249 10.20 21.30 -4.27
CA VAL A 249 11.00 22.54 -4.43
C VAL A 249 12.46 22.20 -4.19
N LEU A 250 13.27 22.31 -5.24
CA LEU A 250 14.69 22.00 -5.21
C LEU A 250 15.41 22.79 -4.12
N GLY A 251 16.24 22.12 -3.34
CA GLY A 251 16.99 22.72 -2.22
C GLY A 251 16.17 23.02 -0.95
N LEU A 252 14.84 22.93 -0.99
CA LEU A 252 13.99 23.05 0.20
C LEU A 252 13.96 21.71 0.96
N MET A 253 14.67 21.61 2.09
CA MET A 253 14.81 20.37 2.86
C MET A 253 13.44 19.87 3.36
N PRO A 254 13.02 18.63 3.02
CA PRO A 254 11.80 18.03 3.53
C PRO A 254 11.94 17.53 4.97
N GLY A 255 10.83 17.14 5.56
CA GLY A 255 10.75 16.54 6.89
C GLY A 255 9.81 17.28 7.83
N SER A 256 9.80 18.61 7.76
CA SER A 256 8.97 19.44 8.63
C SER A 256 7.58 19.68 8.06
N GLN A 257 6.66 20.10 8.93
CA GLN A 257 5.31 20.50 8.55
C GLN A 257 5.22 21.76 7.65
N ALA A 258 6.35 22.44 7.40
CA ALA A 258 6.42 23.60 6.50
C ALA A 258 6.60 23.22 5.02
N THR A 259 6.78 21.94 4.72
CA THR A 259 6.99 21.40 3.38
C THR A 259 5.88 20.45 2.97
N PHE A 260 5.74 20.17 1.67
CA PHE A 260 4.81 19.16 1.17
C PHE A 260 5.40 18.50 -0.08
N GLN A 261 6.31 17.56 0.12
CA GLN A 261 7.15 16.98 -0.92
C GLN A 261 6.99 15.46 -1.02
N SER A 262 7.36 14.90 -2.16
CA SER A 262 7.50 13.47 -2.40
C SER A 262 8.96 13.10 -2.65
N TYR A 263 9.29 11.81 -2.60
CA TYR A 263 10.66 11.37 -2.86
C TYR A 263 10.99 11.22 -4.36
N GLY A 264 9.98 11.27 -5.24
CA GLY A 264 10.13 11.35 -6.68
C GLY A 264 10.64 10.08 -7.37
N TYR A 265 10.92 10.20 -8.67
CA TYR A 265 11.26 9.08 -9.54
C TYR A 265 12.50 8.30 -9.11
N GLY A 266 13.59 8.97 -8.72
CA GLY A 266 14.85 8.32 -8.37
C GLY A 266 14.70 7.33 -7.21
N TRP A 267 14.10 7.78 -6.12
CA TRP A 267 13.89 6.94 -4.95
C TRP A 267 12.75 5.96 -5.12
N ALA A 268 11.72 6.28 -5.90
CA ALA A 268 10.69 5.29 -6.25
C ALA A 268 11.29 4.13 -7.06
N ASN A 269 12.20 4.42 -8.00
CA ASN A 269 12.92 3.40 -8.75
C ASN A 269 13.81 2.54 -7.84
N ALA A 270 14.43 3.14 -6.80
CA ALA A 270 15.18 2.39 -5.80
C ALA A 270 14.25 1.53 -4.90
N SER A 271 13.10 2.07 -4.49
CA SER A 271 12.13 1.34 -3.66
C SER A 271 11.55 0.11 -4.36
N ASN A 272 11.33 0.17 -5.68
CA ASN A 272 10.76 -0.92 -6.47
C ASN A 272 11.78 -1.93 -7.00
N THR A 273 13.05 -1.81 -6.62
CA THR A 273 14.09 -2.78 -7.01
C THR A 273 13.66 -4.22 -6.71
N PRO A 274 13.80 -5.17 -7.67
CA PRO A 274 14.45 -5.04 -8.96
C PRO A 274 13.52 -4.64 -10.12
N PHE A 275 12.24 -4.49 -9.85
CA PHE A 275 11.19 -4.31 -10.85
C PHE A 275 11.27 -2.94 -11.54
N ARG A 276 10.72 -2.87 -12.75
CA ARG A 276 10.52 -1.61 -13.49
C ARG A 276 9.19 -0.97 -13.13
N LEU A 277 9.11 0.34 -13.34
CA LEU A 277 7.93 1.18 -13.11
C LEU A 277 7.47 1.25 -11.64
N PHE A 278 6.25 1.75 -11.39
CA PHE A 278 5.86 2.33 -10.11
C PHE A 278 4.35 2.19 -9.87
N LYS A 279 3.89 2.68 -8.73
CA LYS A 279 2.46 2.97 -8.49
C LYS A 279 1.83 3.59 -9.74
N GLN A 280 0.59 3.23 -10.05
CA GLN A 280 -0.22 3.59 -11.22
C GLN A 280 0.06 2.77 -12.48
N TYR A 281 1.12 1.97 -12.52
CA TYR A 281 1.39 1.02 -13.59
C TYR A 281 0.97 -0.39 -13.19
N ASP A 282 0.53 -1.18 -14.17
CA ASP A 282 0.16 -2.59 -13.94
C ASP A 282 1.34 -3.56 -14.18
N HIS A 283 2.55 -3.01 -14.40
CA HIS A 283 3.81 -3.75 -14.39
C HIS A 283 4.19 -4.17 -12.97
N GLU A 284 5.12 -5.13 -12.85
CA GLU A 284 5.52 -5.69 -11.55
C GLU A 284 5.94 -4.63 -10.52
N GLY A 285 6.61 -3.54 -10.92
CA GLY A 285 6.95 -2.46 -10.00
C GLY A 285 5.76 -1.68 -9.44
N GLY A 286 4.57 -1.82 -10.02
CA GLY A 286 3.34 -1.24 -9.50
C GLY A 286 2.46 -2.21 -8.73
N THR A 287 2.51 -3.51 -9.08
CA THR A 287 1.58 -4.53 -8.58
C THR A 287 2.20 -5.61 -7.69
N HIS A 288 3.49 -5.89 -7.82
CA HIS A 288 4.19 -6.90 -7.03
C HIS A 288 4.51 -6.39 -5.63
N SER A 289 3.49 -6.33 -4.78
CA SER A 289 3.58 -5.81 -3.41
C SER A 289 3.77 -6.94 -2.39
N PRO A 290 4.54 -6.71 -1.30
CA PRO A 290 4.75 -7.73 -0.28
C PRO A 290 3.49 -8.01 0.53
N LEU A 291 3.29 -9.28 0.87
CA LEU A 291 2.30 -9.78 1.83
C LEU A 291 3.00 -10.62 2.89
N ILE A 292 2.83 -10.28 4.16
CA ILE A 292 3.38 -11.02 5.30
C ILE A 292 2.23 -11.41 6.20
N ILE A 293 2.18 -12.69 6.60
CA ILE A 293 1.16 -13.22 7.52
C ILE A 293 1.83 -13.89 8.71
N SER A 294 1.41 -13.50 9.90
CA SER A 294 1.79 -14.13 11.16
C SER A 294 0.53 -14.61 11.87
N TRP A 295 0.45 -15.93 12.11
CA TRP A 295 -0.67 -16.54 12.84
C TRP A 295 -0.17 -17.81 13.55
N PRO A 296 0.32 -17.68 14.80
CA PRO A 296 1.00 -18.79 15.48
C PRO A 296 0.18 -20.05 15.63
N ALA A 297 -1.09 -20.00 16.03
CA ALA A 297 -1.94 -21.17 16.18
C ALA A 297 -2.49 -21.70 14.84
N GLY A 298 -2.81 -20.80 13.91
CA GLY A 298 -3.48 -21.14 12.65
C GLY A 298 -2.56 -21.54 11.49
N MET A 299 -1.24 -21.37 11.61
CA MET A 299 -0.29 -21.64 10.55
C MET A 299 0.48 -22.95 10.79
N ALA A 300 0.56 -23.80 9.78
CA ALA A 300 1.33 -25.05 9.85
C ALA A 300 2.82 -24.76 10.10
N LYS A 301 3.47 -25.56 10.96
CA LYS A 301 4.90 -25.38 11.32
C LYS A 301 5.84 -25.27 10.12
N LYS A 302 5.57 -26.04 9.05
CA LYS A 302 6.39 -26.03 7.82
C LYS A 302 6.32 -24.73 7.02
N ARG A 303 5.34 -23.87 7.28
CA ARG A 303 5.16 -22.55 6.63
C ARG A 303 5.78 -21.39 7.43
N LYS A 304 5.98 -21.57 8.73
CA LYS A 304 6.52 -20.51 9.59
C LYS A 304 7.94 -20.13 9.17
N GLY A 305 8.16 -18.82 8.96
CA GLY A 305 9.44 -18.26 8.53
C GLY A 305 9.85 -18.66 7.10
N LYS A 306 8.89 -18.99 6.24
CA LYS A 306 9.14 -19.40 4.85
C LYS A 306 8.49 -18.43 3.87
N LEU A 307 9.14 -18.28 2.72
CA LEU A 307 8.53 -17.65 1.56
C LEU A 307 7.48 -18.59 0.95
N ALA A 308 6.39 -18.04 0.50
CA ALA A 308 5.34 -18.71 -0.24
C ALA A 308 5.42 -18.25 -1.72
N GLY A 309 5.45 -19.20 -2.64
CA GLY A 309 5.52 -18.92 -4.08
C GLY A 309 4.14 -18.83 -4.75
N GLU A 310 3.07 -19.04 -3.99
CA GLU A 310 1.72 -18.96 -4.52
C GLU A 310 1.34 -17.52 -4.87
N VAL A 311 0.83 -17.31 -6.09
CA VAL A 311 0.36 -15.99 -6.54
C VAL A 311 -0.98 -15.69 -5.85
N CYS A 312 -1.00 -14.58 -5.10
CA CYS A 312 -2.19 -14.04 -4.44
C CYS A 312 -2.49 -12.64 -4.97
N HIS A 313 -3.75 -12.24 -4.93
CA HIS A 313 -4.20 -10.92 -5.32
C HIS A 313 -5.06 -10.31 -4.20
N VAL A 314 -5.19 -8.97 -4.16
CA VAL A 314 -5.99 -8.28 -3.12
C VAL A 314 -7.44 -8.76 -3.08
N ILE A 315 -7.99 -9.23 -4.25
CA ILE A 315 -9.34 -9.80 -4.29
C ILE A 315 -9.49 -11.09 -3.47
N ASP A 316 -8.38 -11.77 -3.15
CA ASP A 316 -8.36 -13.02 -2.39
C ASP A 316 -8.48 -12.80 -0.89
N MET A 317 -8.27 -11.55 -0.42
CA MET A 317 -8.32 -11.24 1.02
C MET A 317 -9.70 -11.49 1.60
N LEU A 318 -10.75 -11.00 0.92
CA LEU A 318 -12.13 -11.16 1.40
C LEU A 318 -12.51 -12.65 1.54
N PRO A 319 -12.46 -13.50 0.48
CA PRO A 319 -12.80 -14.91 0.62
C PRO A 319 -11.90 -15.68 1.59
N THR A 320 -10.61 -15.31 1.73
CA THR A 320 -9.71 -15.95 2.67
C THR A 320 -10.08 -15.67 4.12
N LEU A 321 -10.37 -14.41 4.43
CA LEU A 321 -10.71 -14.02 5.80
C LEU A 321 -12.08 -14.55 6.21
N LEU A 322 -13.04 -14.63 5.29
CA LEU A 322 -14.32 -15.27 5.55
C LEU A 322 -14.20 -16.78 5.78
N ASP A 323 -13.37 -17.46 4.98
CA ASP A 323 -13.09 -18.90 5.13
C ASP A 323 -12.47 -19.19 6.51
N ILE A 324 -11.45 -18.41 6.92
CA ILE A 324 -10.81 -18.51 8.23
C ILE A 324 -11.78 -18.23 9.38
N ALA A 325 -12.65 -17.24 9.22
CA ALA A 325 -13.67 -16.88 10.21
C ALA A 325 -14.86 -17.87 10.23
N GLY A 326 -14.89 -18.87 9.35
CA GLY A 326 -15.99 -19.84 9.25
C GLY A 326 -17.31 -19.23 8.77
N VAL A 327 -17.22 -18.11 8.02
CA VAL A 327 -18.39 -17.38 7.53
C VAL A 327 -18.83 -17.88 6.15
N ASN A 328 -19.98 -18.52 6.08
CA ASN A 328 -20.58 -18.90 4.80
C ASN A 328 -21.36 -17.70 4.23
N PHE A 329 -20.84 -17.13 3.14
CA PHE A 329 -21.33 -15.87 2.61
C PHE A 329 -22.15 -15.99 1.32
N SER A 330 -22.35 -17.21 0.79
CA SER A 330 -22.97 -17.47 -0.52
C SER A 330 -24.39 -16.95 -0.66
N GLU A 331 -25.11 -16.75 0.44
CA GLU A 331 -26.53 -16.37 0.43
C GLU A 331 -26.80 -14.85 0.54
N GLN A 332 -25.78 -14.05 0.88
CA GLN A 332 -25.97 -12.61 1.18
C GLN A 332 -25.31 -11.67 0.16
N GLN A 333 -24.61 -12.21 -0.81
CA GLN A 333 -23.86 -11.41 -1.76
C GLN A 333 -24.57 -11.24 -3.08
N SER A 334 -24.69 -9.98 -3.55
CA SER A 334 -25.28 -9.66 -4.85
C SER A 334 -24.37 -9.97 -6.04
N LEU A 335 -23.05 -10.05 -5.83
CA LEU A 335 -22.05 -10.32 -6.85
C LEU A 335 -21.14 -11.48 -6.43
N PRO A 336 -20.79 -12.40 -7.33
CA PRO A 336 -19.86 -13.48 -7.05
C PRO A 336 -18.45 -12.93 -6.79
N PHE A 337 -17.69 -13.59 -5.89
CA PHE A 337 -16.29 -13.29 -5.69
C PHE A 337 -15.47 -13.66 -6.92
N GLU A 338 -14.56 -12.77 -7.34
CA GLU A 338 -13.53 -13.10 -8.32
C GLU A 338 -12.28 -13.67 -7.64
N GLY A 339 -12.07 -13.34 -6.37
CA GLY A 339 -10.99 -13.86 -5.55
C GLY A 339 -11.23 -15.28 -5.05
N ARG A 340 -10.16 -15.92 -4.57
CA ARG A 340 -10.14 -17.29 -4.03
C ARG A 340 -9.48 -17.30 -2.67
N SER A 341 -9.97 -18.18 -1.79
CA SER A 341 -9.34 -18.35 -0.49
C SER A 341 -7.95 -18.99 -0.63
N PHE A 342 -6.93 -18.35 -0.07
CA PHE A 342 -5.62 -18.93 0.12
C PHE A 342 -5.41 -19.49 1.55
N ALA A 343 -6.45 -19.58 2.38
CA ALA A 343 -6.36 -20.20 3.72
C ALA A 343 -5.70 -21.58 3.72
N PRO A 344 -5.92 -22.47 2.71
CA PRO A 344 -5.22 -23.75 2.66
C PRO A 344 -3.69 -23.61 2.54
N VAL A 345 -3.16 -22.54 1.95
CA VAL A 345 -1.70 -22.28 1.87
C VAL A 345 -1.11 -22.14 3.27
N LEU A 346 -1.80 -21.47 4.18
CA LEU A 346 -1.37 -21.32 5.58
C LEU A 346 -1.23 -22.66 6.28
N GLN A 347 -2.06 -23.63 5.88
CA GLN A 347 -2.00 -25.02 6.35
C GLN A 347 -0.99 -25.90 5.60
N GLY A 348 -0.24 -25.27 4.67
CA GLY A 348 0.75 -25.97 3.84
C GLY A 348 0.16 -26.91 2.80
N LYS A 349 -1.08 -26.67 2.41
CA LYS A 349 -1.76 -27.34 1.30
C LYS A 349 -1.56 -26.52 0.03
N ARG A 350 -1.68 -27.15 -1.13
CA ARG A 350 -1.75 -26.44 -2.42
C ARG A 350 -3.15 -25.88 -2.64
N ILE A 351 -3.22 -24.78 -3.35
CA ILE A 351 -4.47 -24.23 -3.89
C ILE A 351 -4.45 -24.34 -5.41
N SER A 352 -5.62 -24.31 -6.04
CA SER A 352 -5.68 -24.08 -7.48
C SER A 352 -5.25 -22.65 -7.75
N GLU A 353 -4.40 -22.44 -8.73
CA GLU A 353 -4.03 -21.10 -9.18
C GLU A 353 -5.23 -20.38 -9.81
N HIS A 354 -5.19 -19.06 -9.84
CA HIS A 354 -6.12 -18.29 -10.64
C HIS A 354 -5.99 -18.71 -12.10
N ALA A 355 -7.12 -18.91 -12.79
CA ALA A 355 -7.09 -19.12 -14.24
C ALA A 355 -6.50 -17.87 -14.90
N GLU A 356 -7.02 -16.70 -14.53
CA GLU A 356 -6.50 -15.40 -14.93
C GLU A 356 -6.64 -14.39 -13.77
N ILE A 357 -5.73 -13.41 -13.73
CA ILE A 357 -5.81 -12.21 -12.90
C ILE A 357 -5.78 -10.99 -13.82
N PHE A 358 -6.65 -10.01 -13.57
CA PHE A 358 -6.79 -8.85 -14.43
C PHE A 358 -6.57 -7.56 -13.65
N TRP A 359 -5.96 -6.59 -14.32
CA TRP A 359 -5.80 -5.22 -13.83
C TRP A 359 -6.31 -4.22 -14.85
N GLY A 360 -6.78 -3.09 -14.36
CA GLY A 360 -7.14 -1.92 -15.14
C GLY A 360 -7.18 -0.71 -14.23
N HIS A 361 -6.17 0.15 -14.33
CA HIS A 361 -6.04 1.36 -13.51
C HIS A 361 -5.58 2.53 -14.37
N ALA A 362 -6.26 3.67 -14.24
CA ALA A 362 -5.99 4.86 -15.05
C ALA A 362 -5.94 4.51 -16.55
N HIS A 363 -4.78 4.48 -17.17
CA HIS A 363 -4.57 4.08 -18.56
C HIS A 363 -3.86 2.73 -18.69
N GLY A 364 -3.46 2.13 -17.57
CA GLY A 364 -2.84 0.81 -17.51
C GLY A 364 -3.84 -0.32 -17.65
N LYS A 365 -3.39 -1.43 -18.17
CA LYS A 365 -4.16 -2.67 -18.30
C LYS A 365 -3.22 -3.87 -18.31
N ALA A 366 -3.62 -4.96 -17.64
CA ALA A 366 -2.86 -6.19 -17.66
C ALA A 366 -3.75 -7.43 -17.47
N VAL A 367 -3.24 -8.57 -17.92
CA VAL A 367 -3.74 -9.90 -17.59
C VAL A 367 -2.58 -10.84 -17.35
N LEU A 368 -2.68 -11.61 -16.27
CA LEU A 368 -1.79 -12.71 -15.93
C LEU A 368 -2.53 -14.02 -16.08
N GLN A 369 -1.96 -14.98 -16.85
CA GLN A 369 -2.46 -16.34 -17.00
C GLN A 369 -1.29 -17.32 -16.86
N GLY A 370 -1.26 -18.06 -15.74
CA GLY A 370 -0.07 -18.81 -15.35
C GLY A 370 1.14 -17.88 -15.25
N ASP A 371 2.25 -18.22 -15.94
CA ASP A 371 3.45 -17.38 -15.97
C ASP A 371 3.42 -16.28 -17.04
N TRP A 372 2.38 -16.21 -17.85
CA TRP A 372 2.29 -15.24 -18.95
C TRP A 372 1.59 -13.97 -18.51
N LYS A 373 2.27 -12.84 -18.61
CA LYS A 373 1.70 -11.51 -18.34
C LYS A 373 1.68 -10.68 -19.63
N LEU A 374 0.50 -10.19 -19.97
CA LEU A 374 0.29 -9.18 -21.00
C LEU A 374 -0.02 -7.87 -20.31
N VAL A 375 0.74 -6.82 -20.57
CA VAL A 375 0.60 -5.52 -19.89
C VAL A 375 0.75 -4.36 -20.87
N SER A 376 0.11 -3.24 -20.59
CA SER A 376 0.25 -2.01 -21.36
C SER A 376 0.13 -0.81 -20.41
N ALA A 377 0.94 0.21 -20.63
CA ALA A 377 0.93 1.46 -19.87
C ALA A 377 0.57 2.63 -20.77
N ASP A 378 -0.12 3.63 -20.23
CA ASP A 378 -0.39 4.92 -20.87
C ASP A 378 -0.87 4.83 -22.34
N ARG A 379 -1.72 3.84 -22.65
CA ARG A 379 -2.22 3.54 -24.00
C ARG A 379 -1.13 3.10 -24.98
N ALA A 380 0.04 2.70 -24.49
CA ALA A 380 1.09 2.10 -25.30
C ALA A 380 0.64 0.75 -25.90
N PRO A 381 1.34 0.23 -26.91
CA PRO A 381 1.15 -1.14 -27.34
C PRO A 381 1.26 -2.14 -26.19
N TRP A 382 0.67 -3.31 -26.39
CA TRP A 382 0.82 -4.42 -25.46
C TRP A 382 2.27 -4.94 -25.44
N GLU A 383 2.78 -5.23 -24.26
CA GLU A 383 4.03 -5.91 -23.94
C GLU A 383 3.68 -7.30 -23.39
N LEU A 384 4.45 -8.34 -23.76
CA LEU A 384 4.21 -9.72 -23.35
C LEU A 384 5.44 -10.29 -22.64
N TYR A 385 5.28 -10.83 -21.43
CA TYR A 385 6.36 -11.37 -20.60
C TYR A 385 6.06 -12.77 -20.09
N HIS A 386 7.13 -13.57 -19.86
CA HIS A 386 7.07 -14.85 -19.18
C HIS A 386 7.71 -14.72 -17.79
N LEU A 387 6.91 -14.46 -16.75
CA LEU A 387 7.41 -14.01 -15.45
C LEU A 387 8.27 -15.01 -14.70
N SER A 388 8.13 -16.34 -14.92
CA SER A 388 9.00 -17.31 -14.27
C SER A 388 10.45 -17.27 -14.83
N GLU A 389 10.66 -16.70 -16.01
CA GLU A 389 11.97 -16.52 -16.63
C GLU A 389 12.43 -15.06 -16.53
N ASP A 390 11.51 -14.12 -16.70
CA ASP A 390 11.73 -12.68 -16.72
C ASP A 390 10.77 -11.96 -15.76
N GLY A 391 10.94 -12.18 -14.46
CA GLY A 391 10.10 -11.55 -13.43
C GLY A 391 10.30 -10.04 -13.27
N THR A 392 11.23 -9.45 -14.01
CA THR A 392 11.48 -8.00 -14.02
C THR A 392 11.00 -7.30 -15.29
N GLU A 393 10.36 -8.05 -16.21
CA GLU A 393 9.71 -7.54 -17.43
C GLU A 393 10.68 -6.79 -18.35
N LEU A 394 11.82 -7.41 -18.71
CA LEU A 394 12.86 -6.77 -19.52
C LEU A 394 12.85 -7.23 -20.98
N HIS A 395 12.28 -8.40 -21.27
CA HIS A 395 12.32 -9.04 -22.59
C HIS A 395 10.90 -9.15 -23.16
N ASP A 396 10.47 -8.14 -23.89
CA ASP A 396 9.14 -8.11 -24.52
C ASP A 396 9.05 -9.11 -25.68
N LEU A 397 8.22 -10.14 -25.50
CA LEU A 397 7.96 -11.21 -26.46
C LEU A 397 6.76 -10.93 -27.39
N ALA A 398 6.18 -9.75 -27.35
CA ALA A 398 4.95 -9.42 -28.09
C ALA A 398 5.08 -9.63 -29.61
N SER A 399 6.24 -9.25 -30.19
CA SER A 399 6.53 -9.44 -31.62
C SER A 399 6.84 -10.89 -32.00
N GLU A 400 7.40 -11.66 -31.07
CA GLU A 400 7.79 -13.06 -31.31
C GLU A 400 6.63 -14.04 -31.13
N MET A 401 5.66 -13.68 -30.27
CA MET A 401 4.56 -14.55 -29.88
C MET A 401 3.16 -13.93 -30.14
N PRO A 402 2.84 -13.51 -31.36
CA PRO A 402 1.60 -12.81 -31.68
C PRO A 402 0.33 -13.64 -31.40
N LYS A 403 0.43 -14.97 -31.41
CA LYS A 403 -0.71 -15.85 -31.06
C LYS A 403 -1.05 -15.74 -29.56
N LYS A 404 -0.03 -15.77 -28.68
CA LYS A 404 -0.20 -15.66 -27.24
C LYS A 404 -0.69 -14.25 -26.85
N LEU A 405 -0.13 -13.22 -27.47
CA LEU A 405 -0.61 -11.84 -27.33
C LEU A 405 -2.11 -11.74 -27.66
N ASN A 406 -2.53 -12.26 -28.82
CA ASN A 406 -3.94 -12.24 -29.23
C ASN A 406 -4.86 -13.02 -28.28
N GLU A 407 -4.40 -14.15 -27.76
CA GLU A 407 -5.14 -14.94 -26.76
C GLU A 407 -5.40 -14.10 -25.51
N LEU A 408 -4.35 -13.56 -24.88
CA LEU A 408 -4.45 -12.81 -23.63
C LEU A 408 -5.20 -11.47 -23.80
N SER A 409 -5.00 -10.77 -24.92
CA SER A 409 -5.73 -9.52 -25.19
C SER A 409 -7.24 -9.73 -25.34
N LYS A 410 -7.68 -10.86 -25.88
CA LYS A 410 -9.10 -11.24 -25.93
C LYS A 410 -9.66 -11.51 -24.53
N LEU A 411 -8.91 -12.19 -23.67
CA LEU A 411 -9.30 -12.42 -22.28
C LEU A 411 -9.49 -11.10 -21.54
N HIS A 412 -8.52 -10.18 -21.63
CA HIS A 412 -8.64 -8.86 -21.00
C HIS A 412 -9.84 -8.07 -21.56
N THR A 413 -10.06 -8.08 -22.87
CA THR A 413 -11.19 -7.39 -23.50
C THR A 413 -12.53 -7.94 -23.01
N ALA A 414 -12.66 -9.27 -22.89
CA ALA A 414 -13.87 -9.91 -22.37
C ALA A 414 -14.12 -9.54 -20.91
N TRP A 415 -13.09 -9.54 -20.08
CA TRP A 415 -13.16 -9.11 -18.68
C TRP A 415 -13.56 -7.64 -18.55
N ALA A 416 -12.90 -6.73 -19.27
CA ALA A 416 -13.19 -5.29 -19.27
C ALA A 416 -14.66 -5.02 -19.64
N LYS A 417 -15.18 -5.73 -20.66
CA LYS A 417 -16.59 -5.64 -21.04
C LYS A 417 -17.53 -6.14 -19.93
N ARG A 418 -17.23 -7.27 -19.29
CA ARG A 418 -18.02 -7.85 -18.21
C ARG A 418 -18.08 -6.95 -16.98
N THR A 419 -16.97 -6.27 -16.65
CA THR A 419 -16.84 -5.40 -15.47
C THR A 419 -17.23 -3.95 -15.74
N ASN A 420 -17.67 -3.62 -16.97
CA ASN A 420 -17.93 -2.24 -17.42
C ASN A 420 -16.70 -1.31 -17.21
N LEU A 421 -15.51 -1.86 -17.33
CA LEU A 421 -14.29 -1.08 -17.22
C LEU A 421 -14.10 -0.26 -18.50
N ASN A 422 -14.20 1.05 -18.36
CA ASN A 422 -13.93 1.99 -19.46
C ASN A 422 -12.59 2.68 -19.23
N LEU A 423 -11.55 2.19 -19.90
CA LEU A 423 -10.21 2.76 -19.87
C LEU A 423 -10.04 3.96 -20.82
N GLU A 424 -11.05 4.26 -21.65
CA GLU A 424 -11.00 5.35 -22.63
C GLU A 424 -11.63 6.65 -22.11
N ALA A 425 -12.39 6.60 -21.01
CA ALA A 425 -13.24 7.67 -20.52
C ALA A 425 -12.57 8.68 -19.57
N LYS A 426 -11.23 8.74 -19.51
CA LYS A 426 -10.51 9.72 -18.66
C LYS A 426 -9.45 10.48 -19.43
#